data_c671ba28a9263f0cb98b2fa6baa5763d
#
_entry.id   c671ba28a9263f0cb98b2fa6baa5763d
#
_cell.length_a   1.000
_cell.length_b   1.000
_cell.length_c   1.000
_cell.angle_alpha   90.00
_cell.angle_beta   90.00
_cell.angle_gamma   90.00
#
_symmetry.space_group_name_H-M   'P 1'
#
loop_
_entity.id
_entity.type
_entity.pdbx_description
1 polymer ?
#
loop_
_entity_poly.entity_id
_entity_poly.type
_entity_poly.pdbx_seq_one_letter_code
_entity_poly.pdbx_strand_id
1 'polypeptide(L)'
;RADLVVADGGAHGAAGGPGTIVGMEFSGEIVECGNNVKNVSIGDRVMCSGSSTWAEYAIADYGRVIKIPDNNMDYLTASTLPVALATMHNAIVTIGEFVKGQTILIQGASSGVGLMGLQIAKQLGAKTIIGTSTKTKKFDKLKSLGADVVLNSKDPGWVDQVLATTNKEGVDLIIDLLSGYTVNQNMQATKIKGKIVNVGRLAGGITDFNCDLHA
;
A
#
# COMPACT_ATOMS: atom_id res chain seq x y z
N ARG A 1 1.19 8.44 -7.52
CA ARG A 1 0.66 8.17 -8.87
C ARG A 1 -0.74 8.75 -9.07
N ALA A 2 -1.63 8.63 -8.08
CA ALA A 2 -2.98 9.18 -8.16
C ALA A 2 -2.95 10.68 -8.47
N ASP A 3 -2.19 11.44 -7.70
CA ASP A 3 -2.01 12.89 -7.91
C ASP A 3 -1.51 13.22 -9.32
N LEU A 4 -0.59 12.43 -9.87
CA LEU A 4 -0.09 12.64 -11.24
C LEU A 4 -1.18 12.37 -12.28
N VAL A 5 -2.04 11.37 -12.07
CA VAL A 5 -3.18 11.11 -12.96
C VAL A 5 -4.15 12.30 -12.95
N VAL A 6 -4.42 12.86 -11.76
CA VAL A 6 -5.28 14.05 -11.62
C VAL A 6 -4.62 15.29 -12.23
N ALA A 7 -3.33 15.49 -12.01
CA ALA A 7 -2.58 16.60 -12.61
C ALA A 7 -2.55 16.56 -14.14
N ASP A 8 -2.55 15.35 -14.72
CA ASP A 8 -2.62 15.12 -16.17
C ASP A 8 -4.06 15.21 -16.73
N GLY A 9 -5.04 15.67 -15.93
CA GLY A 9 -6.44 15.84 -16.32
C GLY A 9 -7.31 14.61 -16.20
N GLY A 10 -6.78 13.50 -15.68
CA GLY A 10 -7.54 12.28 -15.37
C GLY A 10 -8.32 12.39 -14.06
N ALA A 11 -9.03 11.29 -13.71
CA ALA A 11 -9.71 11.15 -12.43
C ALA A 11 -9.16 9.96 -11.65
N HIS A 12 -9.12 10.06 -10.31
CA HIS A 12 -8.79 8.98 -9.40
C HIS A 12 -9.78 8.93 -8.24
N GLY A 13 -10.71 7.97 -8.29
CA GLY A 13 -11.85 7.96 -7.37
C GLY A 13 -12.72 9.20 -7.53
N ALA A 14 -12.97 9.91 -6.45
CA ALA A 14 -13.70 11.17 -6.45
C ALA A 14 -12.81 12.41 -6.72
N ALA A 15 -11.50 12.24 -6.84
CA ALA A 15 -10.56 13.32 -7.11
C ALA A 15 -10.36 13.49 -8.62
N GLY A 16 -10.36 14.75 -9.08
CA GLY A 16 -10.15 15.15 -10.48
C GLY A 16 -11.29 15.99 -11.02
N GLY A 17 -11.08 16.50 -12.22
CA GLY A 17 -12.00 17.38 -12.92
C GLY A 17 -11.51 18.83 -13.01
N PRO A 18 -12.09 19.63 -13.92
CA PRO A 18 -11.68 21.02 -14.12
C PRO A 18 -11.77 21.85 -12.86
N GLY A 19 -10.72 22.60 -12.54
CA GLY A 19 -10.69 23.53 -11.39
C GLY A 19 -10.44 22.87 -10.03
N THR A 20 -10.18 21.55 -9.98
CA THR A 20 -9.81 20.90 -8.71
C THR A 20 -8.33 21.13 -8.38
N ILE A 21 -8.05 21.45 -7.11
CA ILE A 21 -6.67 21.48 -6.59
C ILE A 21 -6.24 20.03 -6.41
N VAL A 22 -5.06 19.67 -6.88
CA VAL A 22 -4.46 18.33 -6.74
C VAL A 22 -4.03 18.08 -5.29
N GLY A 23 -3.77 16.82 -4.96
CA GLY A 23 -3.19 16.40 -3.71
C GLY A 23 -4.15 15.59 -2.84
N MET A 24 -3.67 14.44 -2.36
CA MET A 24 -4.44 13.46 -1.58
C MET A 24 -3.88 13.26 -0.17
N GLU A 25 -2.71 13.80 0.12
CA GLU A 25 -2.07 13.73 1.45
C GLU A 25 -1.20 14.95 1.69
N PHE A 26 -0.95 15.27 2.93
CA PHE A 26 -0.16 16.40 3.33
C PHE A 26 0.39 16.27 4.76
N SER A 27 1.30 17.15 5.11
CA SER A 27 1.72 17.43 6.48
C SER A 27 1.78 18.93 6.68
N GLY A 28 1.62 19.37 7.92
CA GLY A 28 1.64 20.79 8.26
C GLY A 28 1.39 21.02 9.74
N GLU A 29 1.09 22.27 10.06
CA GLU A 29 0.74 22.70 11.39
C GLU A 29 -0.74 23.10 11.45
N ILE A 30 -1.42 22.77 12.53
CA ILE A 30 -2.81 23.17 12.76
C ILE A 30 -2.86 24.67 13.05
N VAL A 31 -3.55 25.42 12.22
CA VAL A 31 -3.76 26.87 12.41
C VAL A 31 -5.15 27.21 12.89
N GLU A 32 -6.12 26.32 12.64
CA GLU A 32 -7.52 26.49 13.08
C GLU A 32 -8.16 25.13 13.35
N CYS A 33 -9.05 25.04 14.33
CA CYS A 33 -9.82 23.85 14.66
C CYS A 33 -11.31 24.19 14.81
N GLY A 34 -12.15 23.30 14.35
CA GLY A 34 -13.59 23.36 14.67
C GLY A 34 -13.86 23.14 16.17
N ASN A 35 -14.95 23.69 16.68
CA ASN A 35 -15.30 23.70 18.12
C ASN A 35 -15.40 22.29 18.76
N ASN A 36 -15.66 21.25 17.97
CA ASN A 36 -15.84 19.89 18.45
C ASN A 36 -14.56 19.02 18.34
N VAL A 37 -13.47 19.54 17.82
CA VAL A 37 -12.21 18.81 17.67
C VAL A 37 -11.53 18.72 19.03
N LYS A 38 -11.18 17.50 19.48
CA LYS A 38 -10.58 17.25 20.80
C LYS A 38 -9.24 16.52 20.74
N ASN A 39 -8.91 15.93 19.61
CA ASN A 39 -7.72 15.08 19.45
C ASN A 39 -6.48 15.83 18.97
N VAL A 40 -6.64 17.06 18.49
CA VAL A 40 -5.55 17.95 18.05
C VAL A 40 -5.79 19.37 18.53
N SER A 41 -4.74 20.19 18.55
CA SER A 41 -4.76 21.59 18.98
C SER A 41 -4.02 22.47 17.96
N ILE A 42 -4.30 23.76 17.97
CA ILE A 42 -3.53 24.75 17.20
C ILE A 42 -2.05 24.63 17.59
N GLY A 43 -1.17 24.63 16.61
CA GLY A 43 0.28 24.45 16.76
C GLY A 43 0.73 23.00 16.71
N ASP A 44 -0.18 22.00 16.71
CA ASP A 44 0.20 20.60 16.55
C ASP A 44 0.76 20.34 15.13
N ARG A 45 1.87 19.61 15.07
CA ARG A 45 2.45 19.10 13.83
C ARG A 45 1.72 17.83 13.44
N VAL A 46 1.15 17.82 12.23
CA VAL A 46 0.27 16.74 11.79
C VAL A 46 0.57 16.27 10.36
N MET A 47 0.15 15.06 10.07
CA MET A 47 0.03 14.50 8.72
C MET A 47 -1.38 13.97 8.51
N CYS A 48 -1.88 14.02 7.27
CA CYS A 48 -3.26 13.67 6.99
C CYS A 48 -3.46 13.22 5.54
N SER A 49 -4.41 12.31 5.32
CA SER A 49 -4.98 12.07 4.00
C SER A 49 -6.20 12.99 3.80
N GLY A 50 -6.26 13.66 2.67
CA GLY A 50 -7.31 14.65 2.37
C GLY A 50 -7.53 14.80 0.87
N SER A 51 -8.08 15.91 0.47
CA SER A 51 -8.20 16.33 -0.92
C SER A 51 -7.73 17.78 -1.06
N SER A 52 -7.36 18.18 -2.29
CA SER A 52 -6.95 19.56 -2.57
C SER A 52 -5.75 20.04 -1.73
N THR A 53 -4.77 19.16 -1.53
CA THR A 53 -3.71 19.38 -0.54
C THR A 53 -2.44 20.01 -1.11
N TRP A 54 -2.34 20.23 -2.43
CA TRP A 54 -1.26 21.00 -3.04
C TRP A 54 -1.57 22.50 -2.91
N ALA A 55 -1.62 22.98 -1.69
CA ALA A 55 -2.00 24.33 -1.32
C ALA A 55 -1.27 24.77 -0.04
N GLU A 56 -1.23 26.07 0.23
CA GLU A 56 -0.66 26.62 1.46
C GLU A 56 -1.49 26.26 2.69
N TYR A 57 -2.80 26.08 2.50
CA TYR A 57 -3.74 25.64 3.55
C TYR A 57 -4.65 24.54 3.02
N ALA A 58 -4.95 23.58 3.86
CA ALA A 58 -5.87 22.48 3.55
C ALA A 58 -6.85 22.26 4.70
N ILE A 59 -8.08 21.87 4.35
CA ILE A 59 -9.10 21.48 5.32
C ILE A 59 -9.17 19.96 5.37
N ALA A 60 -9.17 19.40 6.55
CA ALA A 60 -9.24 17.95 6.75
C ALA A 60 -10.27 17.56 7.82
N ASP A 61 -10.84 16.39 7.66
CA ASP A 61 -11.61 15.73 8.71
C ASP A 61 -10.66 15.36 9.86
N TYR A 62 -10.99 15.79 11.07
CA TYR A 62 -10.16 15.56 12.26
C TYR A 62 -9.94 14.06 12.57
N GLY A 63 -10.83 13.18 12.13
CA GLY A 63 -10.70 11.72 12.26
C GLY A 63 -9.61 11.12 11.38
N ARG A 64 -9.09 11.86 10.39
CA ARG A 64 -7.98 11.45 9.52
C ARG A 64 -6.65 12.08 9.90
N VAL A 65 -6.65 13.00 10.85
CA VAL A 65 -5.45 13.73 11.28
C VAL A 65 -4.65 12.87 12.24
N ILE A 66 -3.37 12.72 11.95
CA ILE A 66 -2.40 11.98 12.75
C ILE A 66 -1.31 12.95 13.20
N LYS A 67 -1.06 13.05 14.50
CA LYS A 67 0.08 13.81 15.01
C LYS A 67 1.38 13.21 14.53
N ILE A 68 2.30 14.04 14.02
CA ILE A 68 3.64 13.59 13.66
C ILE A 68 4.37 13.22 14.96
N PRO A 69 4.95 12.01 15.06
CA PRO A 69 5.72 11.62 16.25
C PRO A 69 6.89 12.58 16.53
N ASP A 70 7.17 12.83 17.80
CA ASP A 70 8.24 13.73 18.28
C ASP A 70 9.65 13.13 18.11
N ASN A 71 9.91 12.41 17.03
CA ASN A 71 11.15 11.69 16.76
C ASN A 71 11.99 12.30 15.65
N ASN A 72 11.98 13.61 15.51
CA ASN A 72 12.68 14.36 14.45
C ASN A 72 12.15 14.11 13.02
N MET A 73 10.95 13.56 12.85
CA MET A 73 10.34 13.44 11.53
C MET A 73 10.01 14.84 10.99
N ASP A 74 10.55 15.16 9.83
CA ASP A 74 10.25 16.40 9.14
C ASP A 74 8.91 16.34 8.39
N TYR A 75 8.38 17.49 7.98
CA TYR A 75 7.14 17.56 7.23
C TYR A 75 7.23 16.87 5.88
N LEU A 76 8.39 16.93 5.21
CA LEU A 76 8.58 16.30 3.91
C LEU A 76 8.43 14.79 4.00
N THR A 77 9.06 14.16 4.98
CA THR A 77 8.90 12.73 5.26
C THR A 77 7.47 12.41 5.66
N ALA A 78 6.89 13.15 6.60
CA ALA A 78 5.55 12.93 7.11
C ALA A 78 4.48 13.01 6.01
N SER A 79 4.62 13.92 5.04
CA SER A 79 3.65 14.08 3.95
C SER A 79 3.57 12.86 3.00
N THR A 80 4.54 11.95 3.05
CA THR A 80 4.58 10.75 2.19
C THR A 80 3.92 9.51 2.80
N LEU A 81 3.46 9.60 4.04
CA LEU A 81 3.02 8.44 4.81
C LEU A 81 1.50 8.19 4.80
N PRO A 82 0.62 9.20 4.88
CA PRO A 82 -0.78 9.00 5.24
C PRO A 82 -1.53 8.02 4.34
N VAL A 83 -1.47 8.22 3.02
CA VAL A 83 -2.17 7.35 2.06
C VAL A 83 -1.56 5.96 2.02
N ALA A 84 -0.23 5.85 1.98
CA ALA A 84 0.43 4.56 1.91
C ALA A 84 0.22 3.74 3.20
N LEU A 85 0.32 4.38 4.36
CA LEU A 85 0.13 3.76 5.67
C LEU A 85 -1.32 3.27 5.84
N ALA A 86 -2.30 4.15 5.61
CA ALA A 86 -3.71 3.81 5.74
C ALA A 86 -4.12 2.70 4.76
N THR A 87 -3.68 2.79 3.50
CA THR A 87 -3.98 1.78 2.48
C THR A 87 -3.45 0.40 2.88
N MET A 88 -2.19 0.32 3.27
CA MET A 88 -1.59 -0.98 3.57
C MET A 88 -2.00 -1.52 4.93
N HIS A 89 -2.19 -0.66 5.93
CA HIS A 89 -2.78 -1.10 7.19
C HIS A 89 -4.18 -1.69 6.97
N ASN A 90 -5.04 -0.99 6.23
CA ASN A 90 -6.38 -1.51 5.91
C ASN A 90 -6.30 -2.83 5.13
N ALA A 91 -5.45 -2.92 4.11
CA ALA A 91 -5.32 -4.12 3.28
C ALA A 91 -4.77 -5.33 4.06
N ILE A 92 -3.77 -5.13 4.92
CA ILE A 92 -3.12 -6.22 5.65
C ILE A 92 -3.91 -6.58 6.91
N VAL A 93 -4.29 -5.57 7.72
CA VAL A 93 -4.89 -5.79 9.04
C VAL A 93 -6.39 -5.96 8.95
N THR A 94 -7.11 -4.98 8.37
CA THR A 94 -8.57 -4.96 8.40
C THR A 94 -9.19 -5.97 7.44
N ILE A 95 -8.76 -5.95 6.16
CA ILE A 95 -9.33 -6.81 5.11
C ILE A 95 -8.62 -8.15 5.07
N GLY A 96 -7.29 -8.13 5.12
CA GLY A 96 -6.46 -9.33 5.09
C GLY A 96 -6.55 -10.16 6.36
N GLU A 97 -6.93 -9.52 7.49
CA GLU A 97 -6.98 -10.17 8.83
C GLU A 97 -5.68 -10.93 9.14
N PHE A 98 -4.56 -10.28 8.79
CA PHE A 98 -3.24 -10.87 8.93
C PHE A 98 -2.92 -11.20 10.39
N VAL A 99 -2.42 -12.41 10.63
CA VAL A 99 -2.02 -12.89 11.94
C VAL A 99 -0.51 -13.12 12.00
N LYS A 100 0.10 -12.78 13.12
CA LYS A 100 1.54 -13.04 13.38
C LYS A 100 1.90 -14.48 13.06
N GLY A 101 3.00 -14.67 12.35
CA GLY A 101 3.50 -15.98 11.93
C GLY A 101 2.99 -16.48 10.59
N GLN A 102 2.07 -15.78 9.96
CA GLN A 102 1.65 -16.05 8.57
C GLN A 102 2.71 -15.62 7.55
N THR A 103 2.59 -16.16 6.34
CA THR A 103 3.36 -15.76 5.16
C THR A 103 2.58 -14.75 4.33
N ILE A 104 3.26 -13.74 3.80
CA ILE A 104 2.64 -12.68 2.99
C ILE A 104 3.41 -12.44 1.71
N LEU A 105 2.69 -12.30 0.60
CA LEU A 105 3.21 -11.86 -0.68
C LEU A 105 2.68 -10.45 -1.00
N ILE A 106 3.57 -9.52 -1.31
CA ILE A 106 3.21 -8.17 -1.76
C ILE A 106 3.59 -8.03 -3.23
N GLN A 107 2.59 -8.06 -4.09
CA GLN A 107 2.73 -7.82 -5.52
C GLN A 107 3.00 -6.35 -5.79
N GLY A 108 4.02 -6.04 -6.61
CA GLY A 108 4.40 -4.66 -6.87
C GLY A 108 5.04 -3.95 -5.66
N ALA A 109 5.77 -4.69 -4.83
CA ALA A 109 6.39 -4.23 -3.59
C ALA A 109 7.31 -3.01 -3.76
N SER A 110 7.80 -2.72 -4.97
CA SER A 110 8.65 -1.57 -5.24
C SER A 110 7.91 -0.25 -5.49
N SER A 111 6.59 -0.22 -5.38
CA SER A 111 5.78 1.01 -5.34
C SER A 111 5.82 1.64 -3.95
N GLY A 112 5.49 2.94 -3.83
CA GLY A 112 5.45 3.62 -2.51
C GLY A 112 4.58 2.89 -1.49
N VAL A 113 3.37 2.49 -1.91
CA VAL A 113 2.45 1.70 -1.07
C VAL A 113 3.05 0.33 -0.73
N GLY A 114 3.67 -0.35 -1.71
CA GLY A 114 4.31 -1.65 -1.49
C GLY A 114 5.47 -1.60 -0.50
N LEU A 115 6.30 -0.55 -0.54
CA LEU A 115 7.38 -0.34 0.43
C LEU A 115 6.85 -0.21 1.86
N MET A 116 5.70 0.44 2.03
CA MET A 116 5.02 0.54 3.32
C MET A 116 4.51 -0.83 3.79
N GLY A 117 3.94 -1.61 2.87
CA GLY A 117 3.44 -2.96 3.17
C GLY A 117 4.50 -3.91 3.68
N LEU A 118 5.71 -3.89 3.13
CA LEU A 118 6.83 -4.69 3.62
C LEU A 118 7.15 -4.37 5.08
N GLN A 119 7.20 -3.09 5.43
CA GLN A 119 7.51 -2.63 6.77
C GLN A 119 6.40 -2.98 7.77
N ILE A 120 5.13 -2.81 7.39
CA ILE A 120 3.98 -3.19 8.21
C ILE A 120 3.98 -4.71 8.46
N ALA A 121 4.16 -5.53 7.41
CA ALA A 121 4.21 -6.98 7.54
C ALA A 121 5.33 -7.44 8.49
N LYS A 122 6.50 -6.81 8.41
CA LYS A 122 7.63 -7.06 9.32
C LYS A 122 7.27 -6.73 10.77
N GLN A 123 6.67 -5.57 11.01
CA GLN A 123 6.26 -5.14 12.37
C GLN A 123 5.17 -6.04 12.96
N LEU A 124 4.28 -6.56 12.14
CA LEU A 124 3.23 -7.51 12.55
C LEU A 124 3.77 -8.93 12.78
N GLY A 125 5.06 -9.17 12.55
CA GLY A 125 5.70 -10.45 12.81
C GLY A 125 5.35 -11.52 11.78
N ALA A 126 5.32 -11.16 10.50
CA ALA A 126 5.22 -12.14 9.43
C ALA A 126 6.35 -13.16 9.51
N LYS A 127 6.04 -14.45 9.25
CA LYS A 127 7.02 -15.53 9.20
C LYS A 127 7.91 -15.41 7.96
N THR A 128 7.31 -15.08 6.84
CA THR A 128 8.00 -14.88 5.57
C THR A 128 7.33 -13.78 4.78
N ILE A 129 8.10 -12.82 4.31
CA ILE A 129 7.65 -11.69 3.50
C ILE A 129 8.25 -11.82 2.11
N ILE A 130 7.39 -12.05 1.11
CA ILE A 130 7.78 -12.12 -0.28
C ILE A 130 7.35 -10.82 -0.96
N GLY A 131 8.28 -10.16 -1.63
CA GLY A 131 7.99 -8.96 -2.41
C GLY A 131 8.25 -9.19 -3.90
N THR A 132 7.43 -8.61 -4.80
CA THR A 132 7.72 -8.67 -6.22
C THR A 132 8.07 -7.32 -6.81
N SER A 133 8.93 -7.33 -7.82
CA SER A 133 9.26 -6.16 -8.62
C SER A 133 9.77 -6.58 -9.99
N THR A 134 9.45 -5.82 -11.04
CA THR A 134 10.01 -6.02 -12.38
C THR A 134 11.42 -5.42 -12.55
N LYS A 135 11.95 -4.74 -11.52
CA LYS A 135 13.23 -4.02 -11.56
C LYS A 135 14.21 -4.64 -10.56
N THR A 136 15.10 -5.51 -11.05
CA THR A 136 16.08 -6.23 -10.21
C THR A 136 17.00 -5.30 -9.41
N LYS A 137 17.34 -4.12 -9.93
CA LYS A 137 18.12 -3.08 -9.22
C LYS A 137 17.46 -2.57 -7.92
N LYS A 138 16.19 -2.89 -7.70
CA LYS A 138 15.46 -2.53 -6.46
C LYS A 138 15.44 -3.65 -5.42
N PHE A 139 15.92 -4.86 -5.75
CA PHE A 139 15.79 -6.04 -4.87
C PHE A 139 16.44 -5.82 -3.50
N ASP A 140 17.66 -5.30 -3.47
CA ASP A 140 18.37 -5.05 -2.21
C ASP A 140 17.62 -4.03 -1.33
N LYS A 141 17.04 -3.00 -1.95
CA LYS A 141 16.20 -2.04 -1.23
C LYS A 141 14.96 -2.71 -0.63
N LEU A 142 14.31 -3.62 -1.35
CA LEU A 142 13.14 -4.34 -0.83
C LEU A 142 13.52 -5.24 0.35
N LYS A 143 14.66 -5.94 0.26
CA LYS A 143 15.20 -6.75 1.36
C LYS A 143 15.53 -5.88 2.58
N SER A 144 16.16 -4.73 2.40
CA SER A 144 16.49 -3.82 3.51
C SER A 144 15.23 -3.29 4.22
N LEU A 145 14.08 -3.26 3.54
CA LEU A 145 12.79 -2.83 4.09
C LEU A 145 11.93 -3.97 4.66
N GLY A 146 12.44 -5.20 4.63
CA GLY A 146 11.81 -6.31 5.32
C GLY A 146 11.37 -7.49 4.46
N ALA A 147 11.60 -7.47 3.13
CA ALA A 147 11.36 -8.65 2.30
C ALA A 147 12.42 -9.71 2.57
N ASP A 148 12.02 -10.94 2.90
CA ASP A 148 12.91 -12.10 3.01
C ASP A 148 13.28 -12.61 1.61
N VAL A 149 12.31 -12.62 0.70
CA VAL A 149 12.46 -13.06 -0.69
C VAL A 149 11.93 -11.99 -1.63
N VAL A 150 12.68 -11.72 -2.70
CA VAL A 150 12.25 -10.79 -3.74
C VAL A 150 12.28 -11.47 -5.10
N LEU A 151 11.15 -11.44 -5.80
CA LEU A 151 10.94 -12.13 -7.06
C LEU A 151 10.62 -11.15 -8.19
N ASN A 152 10.90 -11.55 -9.42
CA ASN A 152 10.47 -10.79 -10.59
C ASN A 152 9.08 -11.25 -11.03
N SER A 153 8.06 -10.40 -10.90
CA SER A 153 6.68 -10.74 -11.30
C SER A 153 6.48 -11.00 -12.80
N LYS A 154 7.47 -10.70 -13.64
CA LYS A 154 7.47 -11.05 -15.07
C LYS A 154 8.19 -12.37 -15.38
N ASP A 155 8.87 -12.96 -14.41
CA ASP A 155 9.45 -14.28 -14.54
C ASP A 155 8.29 -15.30 -14.55
N PRO A 156 8.11 -16.14 -15.59
CA PRO A 156 7.04 -17.12 -15.59
C PRO A 156 7.11 -18.13 -14.44
N GLY A 157 8.31 -18.36 -13.88
CA GLY A 157 8.53 -19.30 -12.76
C GLY A 157 8.38 -18.68 -11.37
N TRP A 158 7.88 -17.45 -11.22
CA TRP A 158 7.78 -16.81 -9.90
C TRP A 158 6.83 -17.54 -8.93
N VAL A 159 5.78 -18.18 -9.45
CA VAL A 159 4.85 -19.00 -8.65
C VAL A 159 5.58 -20.19 -8.04
N ASP A 160 6.36 -20.91 -8.84
CA ASP A 160 7.15 -22.07 -8.36
C ASP A 160 8.14 -21.66 -7.28
N GLN A 161 8.72 -20.46 -7.39
CA GLN A 161 9.61 -19.91 -6.38
C GLN A 161 8.87 -19.56 -5.07
N VAL A 162 7.63 -19.06 -5.14
CA VAL A 162 6.76 -18.88 -3.97
C VAL A 162 6.45 -20.22 -3.33
N LEU A 163 6.04 -21.20 -4.11
CA LEU A 163 5.72 -22.55 -3.63
C LEU A 163 6.95 -23.24 -3.00
N ALA A 164 8.13 -23.08 -3.60
CA ALA A 164 9.37 -23.59 -3.01
C ALA A 164 9.69 -22.93 -1.65
N THR A 165 9.41 -21.63 -1.51
CA THR A 165 9.63 -20.88 -0.26
C THR A 165 8.63 -21.27 0.83
N THR A 166 7.46 -21.78 0.47
CA THR A 166 6.33 -22.07 1.36
C THR A 166 6.04 -23.57 1.50
N ASN A 167 7.02 -24.44 1.26
CA ASN A 167 6.87 -25.90 1.31
C ASN A 167 5.71 -26.42 0.44
N LYS A 168 5.47 -25.80 -0.71
CA LYS A 168 4.39 -26.07 -1.66
C LYS A 168 2.96 -25.74 -1.17
N GLU A 169 2.82 -25.11 -0.02
CA GLU A 169 1.51 -24.73 0.51
C GLU A 169 0.95 -23.43 -0.12
N GLY A 170 1.82 -22.53 -0.57
CA GLY A 170 1.45 -21.16 -0.95
C GLY A 170 1.44 -20.20 0.25
N VAL A 171 1.13 -18.93 -0.01
CA VAL A 171 1.12 -17.88 1.03
C VAL A 171 -0.26 -17.72 1.66
N ASP A 172 -0.30 -17.31 2.92
CA ASP A 172 -1.55 -17.08 3.67
C ASP A 172 -2.28 -15.82 3.18
N LEU A 173 -1.53 -14.78 2.77
CA LEU A 173 -2.07 -13.50 2.32
C LEU A 173 -1.30 -12.96 1.12
N ILE A 174 -2.03 -12.53 0.08
CA ILE A 174 -1.48 -11.73 -1.01
C ILE A 174 -2.09 -10.32 -0.97
N ILE A 175 -1.24 -9.30 -0.98
CA ILE A 175 -1.64 -7.93 -1.26
C ILE A 175 -1.29 -7.62 -2.70
N ASP A 176 -2.32 -7.49 -3.54
CA ASP A 176 -2.15 -7.30 -4.98
C ASP A 176 -2.28 -5.84 -5.38
N LEU A 177 -1.15 -5.22 -5.74
CA LEU A 177 -1.08 -3.87 -6.30
C LEU A 177 -1.03 -3.88 -7.83
N LEU A 178 -0.98 -5.05 -8.44
CA LEU A 178 -0.77 -5.21 -9.89
C LEU A 178 -2.06 -5.52 -10.64
N SER A 179 -2.82 -6.51 -10.21
CA SER A 179 -3.94 -7.08 -10.97
C SER A 179 -3.51 -7.55 -12.38
N GLY A 180 -4.40 -7.49 -13.36
CA GLY A 180 -4.06 -7.84 -14.74
C GLY A 180 -3.49 -9.26 -14.85
N TYR A 181 -2.34 -9.40 -15.48
CA TYR A 181 -1.72 -10.70 -15.76
C TYR A 181 -1.32 -11.51 -14.52
N THR A 182 -1.29 -10.92 -13.32
CA THR A 182 -0.92 -11.66 -12.10
C THR A 182 -2.09 -12.39 -11.43
N VAL A 183 -3.33 -12.12 -11.80
CA VAL A 183 -4.53 -12.59 -11.08
C VAL A 183 -4.56 -14.13 -10.98
N ASN A 184 -4.46 -14.85 -12.10
CA ASN A 184 -4.48 -16.31 -12.11
C ASN A 184 -3.26 -16.90 -11.37
N GLN A 185 -2.10 -16.30 -11.54
CA GLN A 185 -0.88 -16.72 -10.86
C GLN A 185 -0.95 -16.47 -9.34
N ASN A 186 -1.58 -15.38 -8.90
CA ASN A 186 -1.81 -15.12 -7.48
C ASN A 186 -2.63 -16.25 -6.85
N MET A 187 -3.65 -16.76 -7.55
CA MET A 187 -4.44 -17.89 -7.05
C MET A 187 -3.60 -19.14 -6.88
N GLN A 188 -2.73 -19.46 -7.85
CA GLN A 188 -1.81 -20.61 -7.77
C GLN A 188 -0.77 -20.45 -6.63
N ALA A 189 -0.37 -19.22 -6.31
CA ALA A 189 0.57 -18.92 -5.24
C ALA A 189 -0.08 -18.84 -3.85
N THR A 190 -1.42 -18.83 -3.78
CA THR A 190 -2.17 -18.69 -2.54
C THR A 190 -2.44 -20.05 -1.91
N LYS A 191 -2.25 -20.16 -0.61
CA LYS A 191 -2.59 -21.33 0.19
C LYS A 191 -4.10 -21.60 0.20
N ILE A 192 -4.51 -22.85 0.38
CA ILE A 192 -5.92 -23.20 0.60
C ILE A 192 -6.45 -22.40 1.80
N LYS A 193 -7.58 -21.69 1.61
CA LYS A 193 -8.15 -20.70 2.54
C LYS A 193 -7.32 -19.44 2.73
N GLY A 194 -6.22 -19.24 1.97
CA GLY A 194 -5.50 -18.00 1.94
C GLY A 194 -6.35 -16.88 1.32
N LYS A 195 -5.91 -15.64 1.51
CA LYS A 195 -6.63 -14.45 1.04
C LYS A 195 -5.85 -13.70 -0.01
N ILE A 196 -6.56 -13.13 -0.98
CA ILE A 196 -6.01 -12.17 -1.93
C ILE A 196 -6.77 -10.85 -1.75
N VAL A 197 -6.05 -9.80 -1.34
CA VAL A 197 -6.61 -8.45 -1.21
C VAL A 197 -6.14 -7.61 -2.39
N ASN A 198 -7.08 -7.28 -3.27
CA ASN A 198 -6.82 -6.44 -4.43
C ASN A 198 -6.84 -4.97 -4.03
N VAL A 199 -5.71 -4.27 -4.21
CA VAL A 199 -5.53 -2.86 -3.83
C VAL A 199 -5.29 -1.98 -5.05
N GLY A 200 -4.60 -2.49 -6.05
CA GLY A 200 -4.17 -1.70 -7.20
C GLY A 200 -4.32 -2.40 -8.54
N ARG A 201 -4.09 -1.64 -9.61
CA ARG A 201 -4.24 -2.09 -11.01
C ARG A 201 -3.05 -1.63 -11.85
N LEU A 202 -1.84 -1.77 -11.32
CA LEU A 202 -0.63 -1.28 -12.00
C LEU A 202 -0.29 -2.06 -13.28
N ALA A 203 -0.78 -3.31 -13.39
CA ALA A 203 -0.58 -4.18 -14.56
C ALA A 203 -1.82 -4.34 -15.45
N GLY A 204 -2.90 -3.63 -15.13
CA GLY A 204 -4.15 -3.64 -15.90
C GLY A 204 -5.37 -3.82 -15.02
N GLY A 205 -6.53 -3.36 -15.50
CA GLY A 205 -7.82 -3.44 -14.80
C GLY A 205 -8.71 -4.58 -15.29
N ILE A 206 -8.35 -5.24 -16.38
CA ILE A 206 -9.12 -6.32 -17.03
C ILE A 206 -8.17 -7.46 -17.34
N THR A 207 -8.61 -8.69 -17.06
CA THR A 207 -7.88 -9.92 -17.37
C THR A 207 -8.86 -11.08 -17.50
N ASP A 208 -8.45 -12.14 -18.19
CA ASP A 208 -9.17 -13.42 -18.18
C ASP A 208 -8.99 -14.11 -16.83
N PHE A 209 -10.08 -14.64 -16.31
CA PHE A 209 -10.10 -15.35 -15.03
C PHE A 209 -10.31 -16.85 -15.26
N ASN A 210 -9.40 -17.67 -14.78
CA ASN A 210 -9.54 -19.12 -14.82
C ASN A 210 -10.25 -19.62 -13.55
N CYS A 211 -11.52 -19.98 -13.69
CA CYS A 211 -12.35 -20.45 -12.58
C CYS A 211 -11.87 -21.79 -11.97
N ASP A 212 -11.15 -22.63 -12.73
CA ASP A 212 -10.63 -23.91 -12.24
C ASP A 212 -9.59 -23.72 -11.10
N LEU A 213 -8.97 -22.55 -11.04
CA LEU A 213 -8.03 -22.20 -9.97
C LEU A 213 -8.70 -21.81 -8.64
N HIS A 214 -10.03 -21.67 -8.65
CA HIS A 214 -10.81 -21.25 -7.48
C HIS A 214 -11.63 -22.38 -6.87
N ALA A 215 -11.72 -23.53 -7.55
CA ALA A 215 -12.51 -24.69 -7.14
C ALA A 215 -11.84 -25.55 -6.05
#